data_ac126b19f6b761ca9af335b3bc4e9402
#
_entry.id   ac126b19f6b761ca9af335b3bc4e9402
#
_cell.length_a   1.000
_cell.length_b   1.000
_cell.length_c   1.000
_cell.angle_alpha   90.00
_cell.angle_beta   90.00
_cell.angle_gamma   90.00
#
_symmetry.space_group_name_H-M   'P 1'
#
loop_
_entity.id
_entity.type
_entity.pdbx_description
1 polymer ?
#
loop_
_entity_poly.entity_id
_entity_poly.type
_entity_poly.pdbx_seq_one_letter_code
_entity_poly.pdbx_strand_id
1 'polypeptide(L)'
;MGEEQIHKRRVRYKGTHPRKFSEKYKELNPEKYGDTIEKVISKGSTPAGMHIPIMVEEILDVLKVQPGDVGLDATLGYGGHSGKILEKLKGSGHLYSLDIDPIEIVRTEKRLRDKGFSEDVFTVIRTNFKNIDEVSGTAGKFDFLMADLGVSSMQIDN
;
A
#
# COMPACT_ATOMS: atom_id res chain seq x y z
N MET A 1 43.37 42.31 9.04
CA MET A 1 42.79 41.92 7.75
C MET A 1 42.33 40.48 7.92
N GLY A 2 41.02 40.27 8.12
CA GLY A 2 40.46 38.91 8.25
C GLY A 2 40.16 38.34 6.87
N GLU A 3 40.67 37.18 6.57
CA GLU A 3 40.34 36.45 5.35
C GLU A 3 38.89 36.01 5.39
N GLU A 4 38.06 36.53 4.48
CA GLU A 4 36.71 36.09 4.26
C GLU A 4 36.72 34.63 3.70
N GLN A 5 36.38 33.66 4.56
CA GLN A 5 36.18 32.29 4.11
C GLN A 5 34.94 32.24 3.20
N ILE A 6 35.16 32.21 1.90
CA ILE A 6 34.12 32.00 0.90
C ILE A 6 33.52 30.61 1.14
N HIS A 7 32.28 30.55 1.64
CA HIS A 7 31.53 29.32 1.88
C HIS A 7 31.29 28.59 0.53
N LYS A 8 32.16 27.63 0.19
CA LYS A 8 31.96 26.77 -1.00
C LYS A 8 30.70 25.95 -0.77
N ARG A 9 29.66 26.20 -1.58
CA ARG A 9 28.49 25.33 -1.63
C ARG A 9 28.96 23.88 -1.83
N ARG A 10 28.53 22.98 -0.94
CA ARG A 10 28.75 21.53 -1.13
C ARG A 10 28.34 21.16 -2.54
N VAL A 11 29.22 20.44 -3.25
CA VAL A 11 28.90 19.86 -4.57
C VAL A 11 27.60 19.08 -4.42
N ARG A 12 26.57 19.45 -5.17
CA ARG A 12 25.30 18.71 -5.19
C ARG A 12 25.62 17.25 -5.50
N TYR A 13 25.28 16.37 -4.59
CA TYR A 13 25.41 14.93 -4.77
C TYR A 13 24.82 14.57 -6.14
N LYS A 14 25.66 14.14 -7.08
CA LYS A 14 25.25 13.54 -8.34
C LYS A 14 24.79 12.11 -8.05
N GLY A 15 23.81 11.99 -7.16
CA GLY A 15 23.30 10.72 -6.74
C GLY A 15 22.53 10.03 -7.85
N THR A 16 22.49 8.74 -7.74
CA THR A 16 21.77 7.78 -8.59
C THR A 16 20.24 7.92 -8.50
N HIS A 17 19.72 9.07 -8.04
CA HIS A 17 18.29 9.31 -7.96
C HIS A 17 17.76 9.73 -9.33
N PRO A 18 17.01 8.86 -10.01
CA PRO A 18 16.42 9.18 -11.29
C PRO A 18 15.46 10.36 -11.14
N ARG A 19 15.54 11.32 -12.08
CA ARG A 19 14.66 12.50 -12.11
C ARG A 19 13.32 12.19 -12.77
N LYS A 20 13.26 11.11 -13.57
CA LYS A 20 12.05 10.71 -14.27
C LYS A 20 11.26 9.73 -13.38
N PHE A 21 9.97 9.97 -13.28
CA PHE A 21 9.03 9.11 -12.54
C PHE A 21 9.19 7.62 -12.91
N SER A 22 9.20 7.30 -14.20
CA SER A 22 9.34 5.91 -14.69
C SER A 22 10.69 5.25 -14.38
N GLU A 23 11.72 6.03 -14.08
CA GLU A 23 13.04 5.51 -13.69
C GLU A 23 13.17 5.40 -12.16
N LYS A 24 12.37 6.16 -11.42
CA LYS A 24 12.29 6.09 -9.96
C LYS A 24 11.46 4.89 -9.51
N TYR A 25 10.34 4.66 -10.17
CA TYR A 25 9.38 3.58 -9.86
C TYR A 25 9.50 2.45 -10.90
N LYS A 26 10.64 1.77 -10.91
CA LYS A 26 11.00 0.70 -11.87
C LYS A 26 10.06 -0.49 -11.81
N GLU A 27 9.49 -0.75 -10.64
CA GLU A 27 8.51 -1.81 -10.38
C GLU A 27 7.20 -1.65 -11.17
N LEU A 28 6.91 -0.44 -11.68
CA LEU A 28 5.79 -0.20 -12.59
C LEU A 28 6.06 -0.69 -14.03
N ASN A 29 7.32 -1.06 -14.34
CA ASN A 29 7.75 -1.58 -15.62
C ASN A 29 8.58 -2.86 -15.43
N PRO A 30 7.98 -3.96 -14.94
CA PRO A 30 8.71 -5.19 -14.64
C PRO A 30 9.35 -5.82 -15.86
N GLU A 31 8.76 -5.65 -17.06
CA GLU A 31 9.33 -6.13 -18.32
C GLU A 31 10.72 -5.54 -18.61
N LYS A 32 10.92 -4.28 -18.23
CA LYS A 32 12.19 -3.56 -18.48
C LYS A 32 13.18 -3.68 -17.33
N TYR A 33 12.71 -3.81 -16.11
CA TYR A 33 13.53 -3.70 -14.89
C TYR A 33 13.42 -4.93 -13.97
N GLY A 34 12.92 -6.07 -14.46
CA GLY A 34 12.71 -7.30 -13.68
C GLY A 34 13.94 -7.71 -12.87
N ASP A 35 15.10 -7.83 -13.51
CA ASP A 35 16.36 -8.19 -12.84
C ASP A 35 16.77 -7.20 -11.74
N THR A 36 16.42 -5.91 -11.91
CA THR A 36 16.74 -4.88 -10.90
C THR A 36 15.81 -5.00 -9.71
N ILE A 37 14.53 -5.27 -9.94
CA ILE A 37 13.50 -5.48 -8.92
C ILE A 37 13.87 -6.72 -8.09
N GLU A 38 14.18 -7.83 -8.74
CA GLU A 38 14.60 -9.07 -8.07
C GLU A 38 15.85 -8.89 -7.22
N LYS A 39 16.85 -8.16 -7.73
CA LYS A 39 18.07 -7.83 -6.96
C LYS A 39 17.81 -6.95 -5.74
N VAL A 40 16.81 -6.07 -5.79
CA VAL A 40 16.42 -5.22 -4.66
C VAL A 40 15.72 -6.09 -3.61
N ILE A 41 14.79 -6.94 -4.04
CA ILE A 41 14.04 -7.83 -3.15
C ILE A 41 14.98 -8.86 -2.50
N SER A 42 15.89 -9.47 -3.26
CA SER A 42 16.84 -10.46 -2.76
C SER A 42 17.82 -9.90 -1.72
N LYS A 43 18.02 -8.58 -1.70
CA LYS A 43 18.83 -7.89 -0.68
C LYS A 43 18.01 -7.48 0.56
N GLY A 44 16.74 -7.90 0.65
CA GLY A 44 15.85 -7.53 1.75
C GLY A 44 15.38 -6.07 1.70
N SER A 45 15.54 -5.40 0.55
CA SER A 45 15.09 -4.02 0.34
C SER A 45 13.78 -3.99 -0.43
N THR A 46 12.95 -2.98 -0.19
CA THR A 46 11.69 -2.79 -0.90
C THR A 46 11.92 -1.85 -2.08
N PRO A 47 11.52 -2.21 -3.31
CA PRO A 47 11.47 -1.26 -4.42
C PRO A 47 10.65 -0.02 -4.08
N ALA A 48 11.01 1.14 -4.65
CA ALA A 48 10.45 2.44 -4.26
C ALA A 48 8.92 2.56 -4.35
N GLY A 49 8.28 1.77 -5.20
CA GLY A 49 6.82 1.72 -5.35
C GLY A 49 6.17 0.46 -4.80
N MET A 50 6.91 -0.39 -4.08
CA MET A 50 6.35 -1.53 -3.36
C MET A 50 6.33 -1.20 -1.87
N HIS A 51 5.15 -1.12 -1.28
CA HIS A 51 5.01 -1.03 0.16
C HIS A 51 4.96 -2.42 0.78
N ILE A 52 5.96 -2.73 1.63
CA ILE A 52 5.80 -3.80 2.61
C ILE A 52 5.09 -3.14 3.79
N PRO A 53 3.89 -3.59 4.17
CA PRO A 53 3.17 -3.01 5.28
C PRO A 53 3.98 -3.21 6.57
N ILE A 54 4.06 -2.16 7.37
CA ILE A 54 4.71 -2.21 8.69
C ILE A 54 3.73 -2.72 9.74
N MET A 55 4.25 -3.25 10.84
CA MET A 55 3.47 -3.65 12.03
C MET A 55 2.30 -4.61 11.73
N VAL A 56 2.46 -5.48 10.73
CA VAL A 56 1.36 -6.36 10.29
C VAL A 56 0.92 -7.30 11.39
N GLU A 57 1.88 -7.96 12.05
CA GLU A 57 1.56 -8.94 13.10
C GLU A 57 0.94 -8.23 14.32
N GLU A 58 1.47 -7.08 14.70
CA GLU A 58 0.95 -6.27 15.81
C GLU A 58 -0.48 -5.79 15.53
N ILE A 59 -0.75 -5.36 14.31
CA ILE A 59 -2.11 -4.95 13.90
C ILE A 59 -3.07 -6.14 13.95
N LEU A 60 -2.67 -7.29 13.40
CA LEU A 60 -3.50 -8.51 13.43
C LEU A 60 -3.76 -9.01 14.86
N ASP A 61 -2.76 -8.89 15.74
CA ASP A 61 -2.89 -9.25 17.16
C ASP A 61 -3.84 -8.33 17.90
N VAL A 62 -3.86 -7.03 17.57
CA VAL A 62 -4.80 -6.06 18.14
C VAL A 62 -6.20 -6.26 17.61
N LEU A 63 -6.34 -6.42 16.30
CA LEU A 63 -7.65 -6.60 15.64
C LEU A 63 -8.30 -7.95 15.99
N LYS A 64 -7.49 -8.97 16.33
CA LYS A 64 -7.94 -10.34 16.65
C LYS A 64 -8.83 -10.97 15.58
N VAL A 65 -8.51 -10.71 14.32
CA VAL A 65 -9.29 -11.17 13.17
C VAL A 65 -9.53 -12.68 13.22
N GLN A 66 -10.80 -13.07 13.13
CA GLN A 66 -11.25 -14.46 13.14
C GLN A 66 -11.97 -14.82 11.83
N PRO A 67 -11.97 -16.09 11.42
CA PRO A 67 -12.85 -16.56 10.36
C PRO A 67 -14.34 -16.25 10.69
N GLY A 68 -15.02 -15.66 9.72
CA GLY A 68 -16.42 -15.21 9.87
C GLY A 68 -16.60 -13.74 10.19
N ASP A 69 -15.54 -13.03 10.58
CA ASP A 69 -15.60 -11.59 10.85
C ASP A 69 -15.87 -10.79 9.58
N VAL A 70 -16.54 -9.66 9.76
CA VAL A 70 -16.72 -8.63 8.73
C VAL A 70 -15.85 -7.42 9.12
N GLY A 71 -14.88 -7.10 8.29
CA GLY A 71 -13.94 -6.02 8.56
C GLY A 71 -13.93 -4.92 7.53
N LEU A 72 -13.36 -3.79 7.93
CA LEU A 72 -13.11 -2.66 7.04
C LEU A 72 -11.65 -2.22 7.10
N ASP A 73 -11.00 -2.15 5.93
CA ASP A 73 -9.73 -1.46 5.72
C ASP A 73 -10.02 -0.13 5.00
N ALA A 74 -9.90 0.98 5.72
CA ALA A 74 -10.20 2.31 5.21
C ALA A 74 -9.11 2.87 4.26
N THR A 75 -8.01 2.13 4.07
CA THR A 75 -6.80 2.55 3.36
C THR A 75 -6.17 1.38 2.59
N LEU A 76 -6.85 0.90 1.55
CA LEU A 76 -6.41 -0.26 0.77
C LEU A 76 -4.95 -0.16 0.31
N GLY A 77 -4.58 0.97 -0.29
CA GLY A 77 -3.25 1.20 -0.85
C GLY A 77 -2.77 0.03 -1.71
N TYR A 78 -1.59 -0.50 -1.42
CA TYR A 78 -1.03 -1.68 -2.10
C TYR A 78 -1.62 -3.02 -1.62
N GLY A 79 -2.57 -3.01 -0.70
CA GLY A 79 -3.27 -4.19 -0.21
C GLY A 79 -2.43 -5.10 0.68
N GLY A 80 -1.37 -4.57 1.28
CA GLY A 80 -0.50 -5.35 2.14
C GLY A 80 -1.22 -5.83 3.41
N HIS A 81 -1.85 -4.93 4.14
CA HIS A 81 -2.67 -5.23 5.31
C HIS A 81 -3.93 -6.01 4.91
N SER A 82 -4.68 -5.54 3.90
CA SER A 82 -5.86 -6.25 3.38
C SER A 82 -5.55 -7.70 3.04
N GLY A 83 -4.43 -7.98 2.35
CA GLY A 83 -4.03 -9.35 2.01
C GLY A 83 -3.82 -10.22 3.24
N LYS A 84 -3.19 -9.68 4.28
CA LYS A 84 -2.94 -10.41 5.54
C LYS A 84 -4.22 -10.63 6.35
N ILE A 85 -5.11 -9.68 6.36
CA ILE A 85 -6.45 -9.83 6.96
C ILE A 85 -7.22 -10.95 6.24
N LEU A 86 -7.25 -10.94 4.91
CA LEU A 86 -7.92 -11.96 4.11
C LEU A 86 -7.35 -13.37 4.35
N GLU A 87 -6.02 -13.50 4.52
CA GLU A 87 -5.39 -14.76 4.93
C GLU A 87 -5.91 -15.26 6.29
N LYS A 88 -6.15 -14.36 7.26
CA LYS A 88 -6.70 -14.68 8.59
C LYS A 88 -8.19 -15.04 8.54
N LEU A 89 -8.98 -14.43 7.67
CA LEU A 89 -10.38 -14.75 7.45
C LEU A 89 -10.58 -16.17 6.87
N LYS A 90 -9.58 -16.76 6.23
CA LYS A 90 -9.58 -18.14 5.70
C LYS A 90 -10.77 -18.47 4.80
N GLY A 91 -11.21 -17.51 4.00
CA GLY A 91 -12.35 -17.68 3.08
C GLY A 91 -13.72 -17.65 3.79
N SER A 92 -13.79 -17.25 5.05
CA SER A 92 -15.03 -17.04 5.80
C SER A 92 -15.06 -15.62 6.34
N GLY A 93 -16.23 -14.98 6.27
CA GLY A 93 -16.35 -13.55 6.58
C GLY A 93 -16.14 -12.66 5.36
N HIS A 94 -15.93 -11.35 5.57
CA HIS A 94 -15.81 -10.42 4.48
C HIS A 94 -14.93 -9.21 4.83
N LEU A 95 -14.06 -8.81 3.91
CA LEU A 95 -13.28 -7.58 4.03
C LEU A 95 -13.75 -6.56 2.99
N TYR A 96 -14.19 -5.43 3.46
CA TYR A 96 -14.38 -4.22 2.65
C TYR A 96 -13.11 -3.38 2.70
N SER A 97 -12.61 -2.91 1.55
CA SER A 97 -11.43 -2.05 1.52
C SER A 97 -11.68 -0.80 0.70
N LEU A 98 -11.29 0.34 1.25
CA LEU A 98 -11.52 1.66 0.65
C LEU A 98 -10.22 2.27 0.14
N ASP A 99 -10.30 2.99 -0.98
CA ASP A 99 -9.27 3.91 -1.42
C ASP A 99 -9.88 5.00 -2.31
N ILE A 100 -9.18 6.11 -2.48
CA ILE A 100 -9.57 7.17 -3.41
C ILE A 100 -8.79 7.11 -4.72
N ASP A 101 -7.63 6.45 -4.74
CA ASP A 101 -6.75 6.40 -5.89
C ASP A 101 -7.31 5.47 -6.98
N PRO A 102 -7.76 6.01 -8.13
CA PRO A 102 -8.39 5.20 -9.18
C PRO A 102 -7.43 4.22 -9.85
N ILE A 103 -6.13 4.49 -9.78
CA ILE A 103 -5.10 3.66 -10.43
C ILE A 103 -4.71 2.52 -9.50
N GLU A 104 -4.41 2.83 -8.24
CA GLU A 104 -3.98 1.81 -7.28
C GLU A 104 -5.10 0.84 -6.92
N ILE A 105 -6.33 1.29 -6.81
CA ILE A 105 -7.50 0.41 -6.60
C ILE A 105 -7.51 -0.75 -7.60
N VAL A 106 -7.48 -0.44 -8.90
CA VAL A 106 -7.57 -1.46 -9.96
C VAL A 106 -6.40 -2.44 -9.90
N ARG A 107 -5.20 -1.94 -9.66
CA ARG A 107 -4.00 -2.76 -9.56
C ARG A 107 -4.01 -3.65 -8.33
N THR A 108 -4.40 -3.09 -7.21
CA THR A 108 -4.42 -3.82 -5.93
C THR A 108 -5.54 -4.84 -5.90
N GLU A 109 -6.73 -4.49 -6.36
CA GLU A 109 -7.82 -5.45 -6.49
C GLU A 109 -7.41 -6.63 -7.36
N LYS A 110 -6.89 -6.37 -8.57
CA LYS A 110 -6.39 -7.44 -9.45
C LYS A 110 -5.37 -8.33 -8.74
N ARG A 111 -4.39 -7.75 -8.07
CA ARG A 111 -3.33 -8.48 -7.33
C ARG A 111 -3.89 -9.39 -6.24
N LEU A 112 -4.91 -8.93 -5.51
CA LEU A 112 -5.56 -9.73 -4.48
C LEU A 112 -6.47 -10.81 -5.07
N ARG A 113 -7.19 -10.52 -6.18
CA ARG A 113 -7.94 -11.53 -6.94
C ARG A 113 -7.03 -12.63 -7.48
N ASP A 114 -5.88 -12.26 -8.05
CA ASP A 114 -4.88 -13.22 -8.57
C ASP A 114 -4.30 -14.12 -7.45
N LYS A 115 -4.35 -13.69 -6.19
CA LYS A 115 -4.02 -14.50 -5.01
C LYS A 115 -5.15 -15.44 -4.56
N GLY A 116 -6.31 -15.38 -5.18
CA GLY A 116 -7.45 -16.26 -4.92
C GLY A 116 -8.53 -15.68 -4.00
N PHE A 117 -8.46 -14.40 -3.63
CA PHE A 117 -9.53 -13.77 -2.84
C PHE A 117 -10.71 -13.39 -3.75
N SER A 118 -11.82 -14.13 -3.64
CA SER A 118 -13.02 -13.93 -4.46
C SER A 118 -13.87 -12.75 -4.00
N GLU A 119 -14.89 -12.41 -4.80
CA GLU A 119 -15.86 -11.36 -4.43
C GLU A 119 -16.70 -11.73 -3.21
N ASP A 120 -16.81 -13.01 -2.90
CA ASP A 120 -17.56 -13.48 -1.73
C ASP A 120 -16.90 -13.06 -0.41
N VAL A 121 -15.60 -12.82 -0.40
CA VAL A 121 -14.83 -12.51 0.83
C VAL A 121 -14.16 -11.15 0.78
N PHE A 122 -14.16 -10.48 -0.38
CA PHE A 122 -13.43 -9.24 -0.56
C PHE A 122 -14.12 -8.27 -1.51
N THR A 123 -14.42 -7.07 -1.04
CA THR A 123 -15.01 -5.98 -1.84
C THR A 123 -14.14 -4.73 -1.75
N VAL A 124 -13.82 -4.15 -2.89
CA VAL A 124 -13.12 -2.88 -2.99
C VAL A 124 -14.10 -1.78 -3.37
N ILE A 125 -14.06 -0.67 -2.63
CA ILE A 125 -14.94 0.47 -2.86
C ILE A 125 -14.10 1.72 -3.08
N ARG A 126 -14.26 2.36 -4.24
CA ARG A 126 -13.60 3.63 -4.52
C ARG A 126 -14.35 4.76 -3.83
N THR A 127 -13.92 5.10 -2.63
CA THR A 127 -14.48 6.21 -1.87
C THR A 127 -13.46 6.78 -0.90
N ASN A 128 -13.71 7.97 -0.39
CA ASN A 128 -12.93 8.52 0.72
C ASN A 128 -13.43 7.88 2.03
N PHE A 129 -12.54 7.56 2.95
CA PHE A 129 -12.89 6.99 4.26
C PHE A 129 -13.83 7.88 5.10
N LYS A 130 -13.96 9.16 4.77
CA LYS A 130 -14.96 10.03 5.39
C LYS A 130 -16.41 9.59 5.17
N ASN A 131 -16.65 8.76 4.13
CA ASN A 131 -17.96 8.22 3.77
C ASN A 131 -18.17 6.79 4.31
N ILE A 132 -17.50 6.45 5.40
CA ILE A 132 -17.56 5.12 6.02
C ILE A 132 -18.97 4.75 6.48
N ASP A 133 -19.78 5.74 6.81
CA ASP A 133 -21.21 5.59 7.19
C ASP A 133 -22.04 5.03 6.02
N GLU A 134 -21.80 5.48 4.78
CA GLU A 134 -22.45 4.94 3.59
C GLU A 134 -22.07 3.47 3.36
N VAL A 135 -20.80 3.13 3.58
CA VAL A 135 -20.30 1.76 3.46
C VAL A 135 -20.91 0.87 4.53
N SER A 136 -20.97 1.34 5.77
CA SER A 136 -21.62 0.63 6.88
C SER A 136 -23.12 0.44 6.64
N GLY A 137 -23.80 1.39 6.01
CA GLY A 137 -25.20 1.27 5.59
C GLY A 137 -25.45 0.10 4.65
N THR A 138 -24.46 -0.26 3.81
CA THR A 138 -24.55 -1.38 2.86
C THR A 138 -24.01 -2.69 3.45
N ALA A 139 -22.86 -2.63 4.12
CA ALA A 139 -22.16 -3.79 4.66
C ALA A 139 -22.69 -4.28 6.01
N GLY A 140 -23.37 -3.42 6.75
CA GLY A 140 -23.81 -3.69 8.12
C GLY A 140 -22.75 -3.28 9.16
N LYS A 141 -22.70 -4.01 10.26
CA LYS A 141 -21.72 -3.76 11.33
C LYS A 141 -20.39 -4.41 11.01
N PHE A 142 -19.30 -3.73 11.33
CA PHE A 142 -17.95 -4.26 11.26
C PHE A 142 -17.51 -4.80 12.63
N ASP A 143 -16.85 -5.96 12.64
CA ASP A 143 -16.20 -6.53 13.81
C ASP A 143 -14.89 -5.81 14.12
N PHE A 144 -14.19 -5.34 13.07
CA PHE A 144 -13.00 -4.53 13.20
C PHE A 144 -12.90 -3.49 12.08
N LEU A 145 -12.11 -2.44 12.37
CA LEU A 145 -11.77 -1.39 11.41
C LEU A 145 -10.29 -1.06 11.51
N MET A 146 -9.65 -0.92 10.37
CA MET A 146 -8.26 -0.49 10.25
C MET A 146 -8.16 0.75 9.35
N ALA A 147 -7.23 1.64 9.68
CA ALA A 147 -6.83 2.75 8.83
C ALA A 147 -5.33 3.03 8.99
N ASP A 148 -4.56 2.86 7.92
CA ASP A 148 -3.14 3.26 7.82
C ASP A 148 -3.06 4.60 7.08
N LEU A 149 -3.21 5.69 7.84
CA LEU A 149 -3.36 7.04 7.28
C LEU A 149 -2.01 7.59 6.84
N GLY A 150 -1.86 7.82 5.54
CA GLY A 150 -0.64 8.37 4.95
C GLY A 150 -0.82 8.71 3.47
N VAL A 151 0.27 9.17 2.88
CA VAL A 151 0.38 9.42 1.43
C VAL A 151 1.54 8.63 0.85
N SER A 152 1.38 8.08 -0.34
CA SER A 152 2.48 7.40 -1.02
C SER A 152 3.46 8.40 -1.62
N SER A 153 4.74 7.99 -1.76
CA SER A 153 5.74 8.80 -2.45
C SER A 153 5.31 9.16 -3.88
N MET A 154 4.57 8.26 -4.55
CA MET A 154 4.05 8.50 -5.89
C MET A 154 2.99 9.60 -5.93
N GLN A 155 2.19 9.75 -4.87
CA GLN A 155 1.19 10.83 -4.77
C GLN A 155 1.83 12.20 -4.52
N ILE A 156 3.04 12.22 -3.92
CA ILE A 156 3.79 13.46 -3.66
C ILE A 156 4.61 13.88 -4.89
N ASP A 157 5.10 12.93 -5.67
CA ASP A 157 6.00 13.18 -6.82
C ASP A 157 5.25 13.48 -8.13
N ASN A 158 3.93 13.44 -8.15
CA ASN A 158 3.09 13.59 -9.34
C ASN A 158 2.56 15.02 -9.51
#